data_73b2bfd6e911d3119fdae1c75e50a3d0
#
_entry.id   73b2bfd6e911d3119fdae1c75e50a3d0
#
_cell.length_a   1.000
_cell.length_b   1.000
_cell.length_c   1.000
_cell.angle_alpha   90.00
_cell.angle_beta   90.00
_cell.angle_gamma   90.00
#
_symmetry.space_group_name_H-M   'P 1'
#
loop_
_entity.id
_entity.type
_entity.pdbx_description
1 polymer ?
#
loop_
_entity_poly.entity_id
_entity_poly.type
_entity_poly.pdbx_seq_one_letter_code
_entity_poly.pdbx_strand_id
1 'polypeptide(L)'
;HLDFRRQRQMCIRDSFYTFHIQNRFLEYDVNNMQTGNKFKFGDQVWDNMFWSLTSSLTIWTVYECGFLWLWSQGIIPKWNWDDGVIWFIALFILIPFWDSLHFYVVHRVLHWKWIYKYVHSVHHRNINVGPWSGMSMHPIEGAIYLSVILIHLILPSHPLHIAFHISWYALGPAATHCGFEAVSIAGGKYPRLGDFFHQLHHRFFELSLIHI
;
A
#
# COMPACT_ATOMS: atom_id res chain seq x y z
N HIS A 1 29.23 12.51 -0.68
CA HIS A 1 28.52 11.85 -1.78
C HIS A 1 29.05 10.42 -1.89
N LEU A 2 28.37 9.47 -1.25
CA LEU A 2 28.58 8.05 -1.54
C LEU A 2 28.06 7.79 -2.95
N ASP A 3 28.91 7.16 -3.78
CA ASP A 3 28.57 6.82 -5.15
C ASP A 3 27.26 6.01 -5.18
N PHE A 4 26.29 6.49 -5.93
CA PHE A 4 24.94 5.93 -6.08
C PHE A 4 24.96 4.42 -6.44
N ARG A 5 26.00 3.99 -7.18
CA ARG A 5 26.22 2.58 -7.53
C ARG A 5 26.69 1.75 -6.33
N ARG A 6 27.51 2.32 -5.44
CA ARG A 6 27.98 1.61 -4.23
C ARG A 6 26.86 1.48 -3.19
N GLN A 7 26.04 2.50 -3.00
CA GLN A 7 24.85 2.41 -2.14
C GLN A 7 23.88 1.34 -2.64
N ARG A 8 23.61 1.31 -3.96
CA ARG A 8 22.74 0.32 -4.59
C ARG A 8 23.24 -1.12 -4.39
N GLN A 9 24.52 -1.38 -4.63
CA GLN A 9 25.13 -2.71 -4.43
C GLN A 9 25.17 -3.10 -2.95
N MET A 10 25.42 -2.16 -2.04
CA MET A 10 25.44 -2.39 -0.61
C MET A 10 24.05 -2.74 -0.10
N CYS A 11 23.02 -2.02 -0.52
CA CYS A 11 21.65 -2.27 -0.09
C CYS A 11 21.08 -3.59 -0.63
N ILE A 12 21.33 -3.93 -1.88
CA ILE A 12 20.92 -5.22 -2.44
C ILE A 12 21.64 -6.36 -1.72
N ARG A 13 22.94 -6.24 -1.49
CA ARG A 13 23.74 -7.24 -0.80
C ARG A 13 23.33 -7.38 0.67
N ASP A 14 23.13 -6.28 1.38
CA ASP A 14 22.79 -6.28 2.79
C ASP A 14 21.34 -6.75 3.00
N SER A 15 20.42 -6.41 2.10
CA SER A 15 19.07 -6.93 2.09
C SER A 15 19.05 -8.42 1.82
N PHE A 16 19.81 -8.90 0.84
CA PHE A 16 19.96 -10.31 0.53
C PHE A 16 20.60 -11.08 1.69
N TYR A 17 21.63 -10.52 2.31
CA TYR A 17 22.33 -11.09 3.45
C TYR A 17 21.40 -11.16 4.68
N THR A 18 20.74 -10.07 5.01
CA THR A 18 19.79 -10.01 6.14
C THR A 18 18.62 -10.95 5.93
N PHE A 19 18.08 -11.02 4.69
CA PHE A 19 16.96 -11.87 4.35
C PHE A 19 17.29 -13.38 4.37
N HIS A 20 18.46 -13.78 3.84
CA HIS A 20 18.85 -15.19 3.69
C HIS A 20 19.59 -15.74 4.89
N ILE A 21 20.40 -14.94 5.59
CA ILE A 21 21.29 -15.41 6.64
C ILE A 21 20.73 -15.17 8.03
N GLN A 22 20.10 -14.05 8.29
CA GLN A 22 19.64 -13.72 9.64
C GLN A 22 18.25 -14.22 9.96
N ASN A 23 17.41 -14.61 8.99
CA ASN A 23 16.02 -15.03 9.23
C ASN A 23 15.24 -14.08 10.18
N ARG A 24 15.64 -12.82 10.26
CA ARG A 24 15.04 -11.86 11.17
C ARG A 24 13.75 -11.35 10.55
N PHE A 25 12.68 -11.58 11.28
CA PHE A 25 11.46 -10.80 11.11
C PHE A 25 11.77 -9.41 11.66
N LEU A 26 11.42 -8.38 10.91
CA LEU A 26 11.39 -7.04 11.46
C LEU A 26 10.17 -6.99 12.37
N GLU A 27 10.39 -7.06 13.67
CA GLU A 27 9.33 -6.94 14.63
C GLU A 27 8.89 -5.48 14.75
N TYR A 28 7.59 -5.28 14.86
CA TYR A 28 7.02 -4.00 15.23
C TYR A 28 7.42 -3.72 16.69
N ASP A 29 8.25 -2.71 16.88
CA ASP A 29 8.66 -2.27 18.19
C ASP A 29 8.02 -0.92 18.49
N VAL A 30 7.03 -0.93 19.38
CA VAL A 30 6.32 0.27 19.85
C VAL A 30 7.28 1.29 20.46
N ASN A 31 8.38 0.83 21.06
CA ASN A 31 9.38 1.70 21.68
C ASN A 31 10.22 2.46 20.64
N ASN A 32 10.24 2.02 19.39
CA ASN A 32 10.91 2.69 18.28
C ASN A 32 10.00 3.67 17.52
N MET A 33 8.74 3.86 17.94
CA MET A 33 7.88 4.86 17.36
C MET A 33 8.42 6.26 17.62
N GLN A 34 8.34 7.09 16.60
CA GLN A 34 8.94 8.42 16.63
C GLN A 34 8.03 9.42 17.35
N THR A 35 8.67 10.34 18.06
CA THR A 35 8.03 11.52 18.65
C THR A 35 8.62 12.80 18.05
N GLY A 36 7.93 13.91 18.22
CA GLY A 36 8.40 15.23 17.83
C GLY A 36 7.44 16.04 16.97
N ASN A 37 7.81 17.29 16.72
CA ASN A 37 6.95 18.32 16.12
C ASN A 37 6.56 18.05 14.65
N LYS A 38 7.16 17.05 13.99
CA LYS A 38 6.78 16.64 12.64
C LYS A 38 5.44 15.89 12.62
N PHE A 39 5.00 15.38 13.77
CA PHE A 39 3.74 14.69 13.93
C PHE A 39 2.70 15.62 14.56
N LYS A 40 1.46 15.55 14.08
CA LYS A 40 0.36 16.45 14.48
C LYS A 40 0.12 16.49 16.00
N PHE A 41 0.32 15.36 16.68
CA PHE A 41 0.11 15.23 18.12
C PHE A 41 1.44 15.02 18.89
N GLY A 42 2.57 15.30 18.27
CA GLY A 42 3.88 15.03 18.86
C GLY A 42 4.25 13.54 18.92
N ASP A 43 3.37 12.65 18.48
CA ASP A 43 3.50 11.21 18.51
C ASP A 43 3.07 10.57 17.19
N GLN A 44 3.89 9.64 16.69
CA GLN A 44 3.70 9.00 15.39
C GLN A 44 2.42 8.16 15.34
N VAL A 45 2.09 7.43 16.41
CA VAL A 45 0.95 6.49 16.39
C VAL A 45 -0.36 7.28 16.29
N TRP A 46 -0.51 8.31 17.13
CA TRP A 46 -1.69 9.17 17.11
C TRP A 46 -1.85 9.94 15.80
N ASP A 47 -0.74 10.41 15.25
CA ASP A 47 -0.74 11.07 13.96
C ASP A 47 -1.16 10.11 12.83
N ASN A 48 -0.63 8.89 12.83
CA ASN A 48 -0.98 7.87 11.86
C ASN A 48 -2.45 7.45 11.98
N MET A 49 -2.96 7.26 13.18
CA MET A 49 -4.37 6.98 13.41
C MET A 49 -5.27 8.11 12.90
N PHE A 50 -4.89 9.36 13.16
CA PHE A 50 -5.62 10.51 12.66
C PHE A 50 -5.72 10.49 11.13
N TRP A 51 -4.60 10.38 10.41
CA TRP A 51 -4.60 10.39 8.95
C TRP A 51 -5.29 9.16 8.36
N SER A 52 -5.09 7.98 8.96
CA SER A 52 -5.75 6.75 8.50
C SER A 52 -7.27 6.85 8.62
N LEU A 53 -7.78 7.35 9.73
CA LEU A 53 -9.22 7.41 9.98
C LEU A 53 -9.90 8.58 9.26
N THR A 54 -9.30 9.78 9.29
CA THR A 54 -9.92 10.99 8.73
C THR A 54 -9.70 11.18 7.24
N SER A 55 -8.64 10.62 6.69
CA SER A 55 -8.28 10.71 5.27
C SER A 55 -8.59 9.40 4.55
N SER A 56 -7.75 8.39 4.75
CA SER A 56 -7.79 7.19 3.91
C SER A 56 -9.06 6.36 4.08
N LEU A 57 -9.53 6.16 5.30
CA LEU A 57 -10.78 5.43 5.54
C LEU A 57 -12.00 6.18 4.96
N THR A 58 -12.02 7.50 5.10
CA THR A 58 -13.09 8.33 4.52
C THR A 58 -13.11 8.21 3.00
N ILE A 59 -11.95 8.31 2.36
CA ILE A 59 -11.83 8.20 0.91
C ILE A 59 -12.18 6.78 0.44
N TRP A 60 -11.72 5.75 1.16
CA TRP A 60 -12.09 4.37 0.89
C TRP A 60 -13.62 4.21 0.89
N THR A 61 -14.28 4.66 1.97
CA THR A 61 -15.74 4.59 2.08
C THR A 61 -16.45 5.31 0.93
N VAL A 62 -15.97 6.51 0.55
CA VAL A 62 -16.54 7.27 -0.57
C VAL A 62 -16.39 6.50 -1.89
N TYR A 63 -15.22 5.94 -2.17
CA TYR A 63 -14.99 5.15 -3.38
C TYR A 63 -15.86 3.89 -3.39
N GLU A 64 -15.86 3.11 -2.30
CA GLU A 64 -16.61 1.86 -2.22
C GLU A 64 -18.10 2.10 -2.38
N CYS A 65 -18.68 2.99 -1.58
CA CYS A 65 -20.10 3.34 -1.69
C CYS A 65 -20.44 3.96 -3.04
N GLY A 66 -19.59 4.86 -3.55
CA GLY A 66 -19.78 5.50 -4.84
C GLY A 66 -19.78 4.49 -5.99
N PHE A 67 -18.83 3.56 -6.02
CA PHE A 67 -18.75 2.55 -7.08
C PHE A 67 -19.86 1.51 -7.01
N LEU A 68 -20.27 1.09 -5.82
CA LEU A 68 -21.44 0.22 -5.66
C LEU A 68 -22.73 0.94 -6.09
N TRP A 69 -22.85 2.23 -5.81
CA TRP A 69 -23.94 3.05 -6.31
C TRP A 69 -23.92 3.18 -7.84
N LEU A 70 -22.77 3.51 -8.45
CA LEU A 70 -22.60 3.58 -9.91
C LEU A 70 -22.96 2.24 -10.59
N TRP A 71 -22.56 1.13 -9.97
CA TRP A 71 -22.94 -0.19 -10.44
C TRP A 71 -24.44 -0.40 -10.36
N SER A 72 -25.11 -0.01 -9.28
CA SER A 72 -26.56 -0.13 -9.13
C SER A 72 -27.31 0.65 -10.18
N GLN A 73 -26.81 1.83 -10.57
CA GLN A 73 -27.38 2.68 -11.63
C GLN A 73 -27.08 2.17 -13.04
N GLY A 74 -26.30 1.11 -13.20
CA GLY A 74 -25.94 0.57 -14.53
C GLY A 74 -24.88 1.40 -15.28
N ILE A 75 -24.19 2.31 -14.60
CA ILE A 75 -23.08 3.09 -15.18
C ILE A 75 -21.85 2.21 -15.34
N ILE A 76 -21.58 1.36 -14.34
CA ILE A 76 -20.53 0.32 -14.45
C ILE A 76 -21.11 -0.85 -15.26
N PRO A 77 -20.37 -1.36 -16.28
CA PRO A 77 -20.77 -2.56 -17.02
C PRO A 77 -21.01 -3.73 -16.06
N LYS A 78 -22.21 -4.29 -16.10
CA LYS A 78 -22.60 -5.39 -15.22
C LYS A 78 -22.18 -6.71 -15.82
N TRP A 79 -21.52 -7.53 -15.01
CA TRP A 79 -21.33 -8.93 -15.32
C TRP A 79 -22.60 -9.70 -14.91
N ASN A 80 -23.09 -10.59 -15.79
CA ASN A 80 -24.22 -11.48 -15.57
C ASN A 80 -23.77 -12.94 -15.70
N TRP A 81 -24.53 -13.87 -15.14
CA TRP A 81 -24.19 -15.29 -15.19
C TRP A 81 -24.09 -15.84 -16.63
N ASP A 82 -24.79 -15.24 -17.56
CA ASP A 82 -24.73 -15.59 -19.00
C ASP A 82 -23.38 -15.21 -19.63
N ASP A 83 -22.63 -14.28 -19.03
CA ASP A 83 -21.29 -13.88 -19.47
C ASP A 83 -20.22 -14.93 -19.12
N GLY A 84 -20.60 -15.97 -18.38
CA GLY A 84 -19.74 -17.10 -18.03
C GLY A 84 -18.95 -16.94 -16.75
N VAL A 85 -18.90 -18.01 -15.98
CA VAL A 85 -18.20 -18.07 -14.68
C VAL A 85 -16.68 -17.84 -14.77
N ILE A 86 -16.10 -18.12 -15.95
CA ILE A 86 -14.64 -17.96 -16.15
C ILE A 86 -14.23 -16.50 -15.97
N TRP A 87 -14.96 -15.54 -16.52
CA TRP A 87 -14.68 -14.12 -16.34
C TRP A 87 -14.80 -13.70 -14.88
N PHE A 88 -15.84 -14.18 -14.19
CA PHE A 88 -16.05 -13.91 -12.77
C PHE A 88 -14.84 -14.33 -11.94
N ILE A 89 -14.33 -15.54 -12.14
CA ILE A 89 -13.16 -16.04 -11.40
C ILE A 89 -11.88 -15.31 -11.84
N ALA A 90 -11.70 -15.13 -13.16
CA ALA A 90 -10.52 -14.51 -13.72
C ALA A 90 -10.29 -13.09 -13.20
N LEU A 91 -11.36 -12.32 -12.99
CA LEU A 91 -11.23 -10.95 -12.52
C LEU A 91 -10.66 -10.87 -11.10
N PHE A 92 -10.99 -11.80 -10.18
CA PHE A 92 -10.34 -11.87 -8.86
C PHE A 92 -8.84 -12.15 -8.95
N ILE A 93 -8.41 -12.87 -9.98
CA ILE A 93 -6.99 -13.18 -10.20
C ILE A 93 -6.28 -11.98 -10.87
N LEU A 94 -6.95 -11.30 -11.78
CA LEU A 94 -6.36 -10.19 -12.54
C LEU A 94 -6.25 -8.89 -11.74
N ILE A 95 -7.16 -8.65 -10.80
CA ILE A 95 -7.16 -7.47 -9.93
C ILE A 95 -5.81 -7.25 -9.25
N PRO A 96 -5.18 -8.21 -8.54
CA PRO A 96 -3.88 -8.00 -7.92
C PRO A 96 -2.74 -7.61 -8.88
N PHE A 97 -2.79 -8.05 -10.13
CA PHE A 97 -1.82 -7.63 -11.15
C PHE A 97 -2.03 -6.18 -11.58
N TRP A 98 -3.30 -5.80 -11.78
CA TRP A 98 -3.67 -4.41 -12.04
C TRP A 98 -3.26 -3.50 -10.87
N ASP A 99 -3.50 -3.93 -9.63
CA ASP A 99 -3.11 -3.23 -8.41
C ASP A 99 -1.62 -2.95 -8.37
N SER A 100 -0.80 -3.95 -8.69
CA SER A 100 0.65 -3.83 -8.72
C SER A 100 1.11 -2.82 -9.77
N LEU A 101 0.52 -2.84 -10.97
CA LEU A 101 0.82 -1.90 -12.04
C LEU A 101 0.39 -0.47 -11.66
N HIS A 102 -0.83 -0.31 -11.17
CA HIS A 102 -1.36 0.97 -10.73
C HIS A 102 -0.51 1.57 -9.60
N PHE A 103 -0.19 0.75 -8.58
CA PHE A 103 0.67 1.15 -7.48
C PHE A 103 2.02 1.66 -7.96
N TYR A 104 2.67 0.92 -8.86
CA TYR A 104 3.95 1.33 -9.42
C TYR A 104 3.87 2.70 -10.10
N VAL A 105 2.87 2.90 -10.96
CA VAL A 105 2.70 4.17 -11.69
C VAL A 105 2.39 5.32 -10.74
N VAL A 106 1.41 5.14 -9.86
CA VAL A 106 0.97 6.16 -8.90
C VAL A 106 2.08 6.51 -7.93
N HIS A 107 2.74 5.51 -7.36
CA HIS A 107 3.84 5.74 -6.41
C HIS A 107 4.99 6.52 -7.04
N ARG A 108 5.31 6.21 -8.30
CA ARG A 108 6.30 6.97 -9.06
C ARG A 108 5.90 8.43 -9.26
N VAL A 109 4.63 8.70 -9.55
CA VAL A 109 4.10 10.07 -9.65
C VAL A 109 4.14 10.79 -8.31
N LEU A 110 3.80 10.09 -7.21
CA LEU A 110 3.86 10.65 -5.85
C LEU A 110 5.27 11.07 -5.45
N HIS A 111 6.30 10.42 -5.99
CA HIS A 111 7.70 10.79 -5.78
C HIS A 111 8.19 11.98 -6.62
N TRP A 112 7.39 12.58 -7.49
CA TRP A 112 7.76 13.83 -8.14
C TRP A 112 7.94 14.94 -7.11
N LYS A 113 9.02 15.71 -7.25
CA LYS A 113 9.49 16.70 -6.26
C LYS A 113 8.38 17.53 -5.61
N TRP A 114 7.43 18.04 -6.41
CA TRP A 114 6.35 18.90 -5.93
C TRP A 114 5.27 18.09 -5.20
N ILE A 115 4.85 16.95 -5.75
CA ILE A 115 3.83 16.08 -5.16
C ILE A 115 4.37 15.48 -3.88
N TYR A 116 5.61 14.99 -3.91
CA TYR A 116 6.27 14.47 -2.71
C TYR A 116 6.26 15.49 -1.57
N LYS A 117 6.75 16.70 -1.84
CA LYS A 117 6.92 17.73 -0.81
C LYS A 117 5.63 18.06 -0.06
N TYR A 118 4.50 18.13 -0.76
CA TYR A 118 3.23 18.61 -0.18
C TYR A 118 2.23 17.51 0.14
N VAL A 119 2.38 16.34 -0.45
CA VAL A 119 1.41 15.26 -0.39
C VAL A 119 2.04 14.00 0.23
N HIS A 120 2.98 13.38 -0.47
CA HIS A 120 3.53 12.07 -0.11
C HIS A 120 4.50 12.10 1.08
N SER A 121 5.05 13.27 1.41
CA SER A 121 5.87 13.45 2.62
C SER A 121 5.11 13.18 3.93
N VAL A 122 3.78 13.25 3.92
CA VAL A 122 2.94 12.87 5.07
C VAL A 122 3.10 11.39 5.37
N HIS A 123 3.12 10.55 4.34
CA HIS A 123 3.33 9.11 4.44
C HIS A 123 4.80 8.79 4.81
N HIS A 124 5.75 9.38 4.11
CA HIS A 124 7.19 9.13 4.28
C HIS A 124 7.82 9.70 5.55
N ARG A 125 7.15 10.56 6.32
CA ARG A 125 7.66 10.96 7.63
C ARG A 125 7.73 9.80 8.63
N ASN A 126 7.06 8.70 8.35
CA ASN A 126 7.06 7.47 9.12
C ASN A 126 8.28 6.62 8.75
N ILE A 127 9.45 6.96 9.27
CA ILE A 127 10.70 6.22 9.02
C ILE A 127 10.63 4.82 9.63
N ASN A 128 10.06 4.70 10.83
CA ASN A 128 9.73 3.43 11.44
C ASN A 128 8.27 3.13 11.15
N VAL A 129 8.04 2.17 10.28
CA VAL A 129 6.69 1.80 9.87
C VAL A 129 5.96 1.04 10.98
N GLY A 130 4.66 1.18 11.02
CA GLY A 130 3.76 0.47 11.93
C GLY A 130 2.41 0.28 11.26
N PRO A 131 1.51 -0.56 11.78
CA PRO A 131 0.25 -0.93 11.10
C PRO A 131 -0.59 0.26 10.66
N TRP A 132 -0.62 1.32 11.45
CA TRP A 132 -1.35 2.55 11.12
C TRP A 132 -0.65 3.42 10.08
N SER A 133 0.68 3.27 9.89
CA SER A 133 1.41 4.12 8.95
C SER A 133 1.10 3.81 7.50
N GLY A 134 0.65 2.59 7.19
CA GLY A 134 0.32 2.18 5.83
C GLY A 134 -0.79 3.01 5.19
N MET A 135 -1.80 3.35 5.98
CA MET A 135 -2.93 4.18 5.53
C MET A 135 -2.82 5.64 6.01
N SER A 136 -1.69 6.03 6.60
CA SER A 136 -1.43 7.42 7.02
C SER A 136 -1.00 8.25 5.81
N MET A 137 -1.99 8.70 5.04
CA MET A 137 -1.82 9.39 3.76
C MET A 137 -2.50 10.76 3.77
N HIS A 138 -1.93 11.71 3.03
CA HIS A 138 -2.62 12.96 2.71
C HIS A 138 -3.89 12.67 1.89
N PRO A 139 -5.01 13.42 2.04
CA PRO A 139 -6.24 13.15 1.28
C PRO A 139 -6.07 13.07 -0.23
N ILE A 140 -5.23 13.92 -0.81
CA ILE A 140 -4.91 13.87 -2.24
C ILE A 140 -4.21 12.55 -2.59
N GLU A 141 -3.28 12.09 -1.77
CA GLU A 141 -2.60 10.81 -1.95
C GLU A 141 -3.59 9.65 -1.87
N GLY A 142 -4.43 9.63 -0.81
CA GLY A 142 -5.45 8.61 -0.65
C GLY A 142 -6.41 8.54 -1.84
N ALA A 143 -6.82 9.70 -2.38
CA ALA A 143 -7.68 9.75 -3.56
C ALA A 143 -6.98 9.20 -4.81
N ILE A 144 -5.72 9.57 -5.05
CA ILE A 144 -4.94 9.06 -6.18
C ILE A 144 -4.63 7.56 -5.97
N TYR A 145 -4.29 7.15 -4.76
CA TYR A 145 -4.01 5.76 -4.42
C TYR A 145 -5.24 4.89 -4.69
N LEU A 146 -6.39 5.22 -4.14
CA LEU A 146 -7.62 4.44 -4.29
C LEU A 146 -8.30 4.60 -5.66
N SER A 147 -7.77 5.44 -6.57
CA SER A 147 -8.24 5.53 -7.94
C SER A 147 -8.04 4.24 -8.77
N VAL A 148 -7.35 3.27 -8.22
CA VAL A 148 -7.19 1.91 -8.80
C VAL A 148 -8.53 1.29 -9.22
N ILE A 149 -9.61 1.60 -8.47
CA ILE A 149 -10.96 1.09 -8.70
C ILE A 149 -11.61 1.61 -9.99
N LEU A 150 -11.06 2.69 -10.60
CA LEU A 150 -11.60 3.29 -11.84
C LEU A 150 -11.66 2.30 -13.01
N ILE A 151 -10.88 1.24 -12.98
CA ILE A 151 -10.89 0.18 -14.00
C ILE A 151 -12.28 -0.47 -14.16
N HIS A 152 -13.10 -0.49 -13.10
CA HIS A 152 -14.45 -1.02 -13.15
C HIS A 152 -15.43 -0.19 -13.98
N LEU A 153 -15.07 1.04 -14.36
CA LEU A 153 -15.88 1.84 -15.30
C LEU A 153 -15.86 1.25 -16.71
N ILE A 154 -14.89 0.38 -17.02
CA ILE A 154 -14.73 -0.24 -18.34
C ILE A 154 -14.83 -1.76 -18.32
N LEU A 155 -14.63 -2.40 -17.16
CA LEU A 155 -14.67 -3.86 -17.03
C LEU A 155 -16.03 -4.34 -16.52
N PRO A 156 -16.68 -5.31 -17.19
CA PRO A 156 -17.87 -5.94 -16.67
C PRO A 156 -17.63 -6.55 -15.29
N SER A 157 -18.33 -6.05 -14.29
CA SER A 157 -18.04 -6.36 -12.89
C SER A 157 -19.29 -6.73 -12.10
N HIS A 158 -19.12 -7.66 -11.15
CA HIS A 158 -20.09 -7.96 -10.10
C HIS A 158 -19.76 -7.09 -8.87
N PRO A 159 -20.72 -6.74 -7.98
CA PRO A 159 -20.44 -5.99 -6.75
C PRO A 159 -19.33 -6.58 -5.88
N LEU A 160 -19.23 -7.91 -5.88
CA LEU A 160 -18.15 -8.61 -5.14
C LEU A 160 -16.76 -8.29 -5.69
N HIS A 161 -16.60 -8.06 -7.01
CA HIS A 161 -15.31 -7.63 -7.56
C HIS A 161 -14.95 -6.23 -7.07
N ILE A 162 -15.91 -5.31 -7.02
CA ILE A 162 -15.71 -3.94 -6.57
C ILE A 162 -15.32 -3.93 -5.09
N ALA A 163 -16.10 -4.62 -4.24
CA ALA A 163 -15.83 -4.71 -2.81
C ALA A 163 -14.49 -5.42 -2.52
N PHE A 164 -14.20 -6.52 -3.20
CA PHE A 164 -12.91 -7.22 -3.08
C PHE A 164 -11.75 -6.31 -3.47
N HIS A 165 -11.83 -5.67 -4.64
CA HIS A 165 -10.76 -4.85 -5.18
C HIS A 165 -10.37 -3.72 -4.23
N ILE A 166 -11.35 -2.90 -3.84
CA ILE A 166 -11.07 -1.75 -2.98
C ILE A 166 -10.57 -2.19 -1.59
N SER A 167 -11.16 -3.25 -1.02
CA SER A 167 -10.75 -3.79 0.29
C SER A 167 -9.36 -4.40 0.24
N TRP A 168 -9.06 -5.19 -0.78
CA TRP A 168 -7.75 -5.80 -1.00
C TRP A 168 -6.67 -4.75 -1.11
N TYR A 169 -6.91 -3.73 -1.94
CA TYR A 169 -5.94 -2.66 -2.18
C TYR A 169 -5.76 -1.74 -0.98
N ALA A 170 -6.82 -1.43 -0.26
CA ALA A 170 -6.76 -0.59 0.94
C ALA A 170 -6.07 -1.30 2.12
N LEU A 171 -6.20 -2.61 2.25
CA LEU A 171 -5.55 -3.38 3.31
C LEU A 171 -4.09 -3.72 3.02
N GLY A 172 -3.68 -3.70 1.75
CA GLY A 172 -2.30 -3.98 1.33
C GLY A 172 -1.26 -3.17 2.10
N PRO A 173 -1.37 -1.83 2.21
CA PRO A 173 -0.44 -1.00 2.97
C PRO A 173 -0.35 -1.33 4.45
N ALA A 174 -1.44 -1.75 5.08
CA ALA A 174 -1.41 -2.19 6.48
C ALA A 174 -0.56 -3.45 6.64
N ALA A 175 -0.62 -4.37 5.68
CA ALA A 175 0.20 -5.58 5.67
C ALA A 175 1.69 -5.26 5.43
N THR A 176 2.01 -4.42 4.44
CA THR A 176 3.40 -4.04 4.13
C THR A 176 4.05 -3.16 5.19
N HIS A 177 3.26 -2.55 6.09
CA HIS A 177 3.73 -1.73 7.20
C HIS A 177 3.60 -2.41 8.57
N CYS A 178 3.19 -3.67 8.63
CA CYS A 178 2.98 -4.35 9.91
C CYS A 178 4.29 -4.69 10.66
N GLY A 179 5.45 -4.55 10.03
CA GLY A 179 6.75 -4.87 10.62
C GLY A 179 7.10 -6.37 10.60
N PHE A 180 6.23 -7.21 10.02
CA PHE A 180 6.44 -8.65 9.91
C PHE A 180 6.60 -9.07 8.45
N GLU A 181 7.59 -9.90 8.18
CA GLU A 181 7.86 -10.43 6.83
C GLU A 181 6.90 -11.55 6.44
N ALA A 182 6.45 -12.35 7.40
CA ALA A 182 5.57 -13.48 7.15
C ALA A 182 4.78 -13.92 8.39
N VAL A 183 3.70 -14.66 8.17
CA VAL A 183 2.98 -15.37 9.24
C VAL A 183 3.61 -16.73 9.47
N SER A 184 3.81 -17.11 10.74
CA SER A 184 4.19 -18.46 11.11
C SER A 184 2.93 -19.27 11.44
N ILE A 185 2.70 -20.35 10.69
CA ILE A 185 1.60 -21.28 10.94
C ILE A 185 2.21 -22.66 11.24
N ALA A 186 1.92 -23.21 12.41
CA ALA A 186 2.40 -24.53 12.84
C ALA A 186 3.93 -24.72 12.73
N GLY A 187 4.70 -23.67 12.99
CA GLY A 187 6.17 -23.71 12.93
C GLY A 187 6.79 -23.62 11.53
N GLY A 188 5.97 -23.52 10.49
CA GLY A 188 6.42 -23.25 9.12
C GLY A 188 6.39 -21.75 8.79
N LYS A 189 7.11 -21.35 7.76
CA LYS A 189 7.08 -19.97 7.23
C LYS A 189 6.09 -19.90 6.08
N TYR A 190 5.05 -19.11 6.22
CA TYR A 190 4.00 -18.93 5.20
C TYR A 190 3.60 -17.47 5.03
N PRO A 191 2.68 -17.20 4.09
CA PRO A 191 2.96 -16.25 3.03
C PRO A 191 3.55 -14.94 3.57
N ARG A 192 4.37 -14.31 2.79
CA ARG A 192 4.92 -12.99 3.11
C ARG A 192 3.77 -12.01 3.22
N LEU A 193 3.67 -11.33 4.36
CA LEU A 193 2.67 -10.31 4.61
C LEU A 193 3.27 -8.91 4.52
N GLY A 194 4.55 -8.79 4.89
CA GLY A 194 5.26 -7.55 4.89
C GLY A 194 6.18 -7.41 3.69
N ASP A 195 6.47 -6.18 3.32
CA ASP A 195 7.47 -5.87 2.32
C ASP A 195 8.67 -5.21 3.00
N PHE A 196 9.71 -5.98 3.21
CA PHE A 196 10.97 -5.49 3.77
C PHE A 196 11.56 -4.34 2.93
N PHE A 197 11.43 -4.45 1.61
CA PHE A 197 11.89 -3.39 0.71
C PHE A 197 11.09 -2.11 0.87
N HIS A 198 9.80 -2.21 1.13
CA HIS A 198 8.96 -1.05 1.39
C HIS A 198 9.35 -0.33 2.69
N GLN A 199 9.69 -1.09 3.74
CA GLN A 199 10.22 -0.51 4.97
C GLN A 199 11.58 0.16 4.76
N LEU A 200 12.47 -0.46 3.98
CA LEU A 200 13.74 0.15 3.61
C LEU A 200 13.54 1.44 2.80
N HIS A 201 12.53 1.46 1.93
CA HIS A 201 12.16 2.64 1.17
C HIS A 201 11.71 3.81 2.07
N HIS A 202 10.95 3.55 3.14
CA HIS A 202 10.61 4.57 4.15
C HIS A 202 11.83 5.06 4.93
N ARG A 203 12.74 4.17 5.25
CA ARG A 203 13.93 4.47 6.05
C ARG A 203 15.03 5.15 5.25
N PHE A 204 15.18 4.75 3.99
CA PHE A 204 16.22 5.22 3.06
C PHE A 204 15.55 5.69 1.79
N PHE A 205 15.13 6.92 1.76
CA PHE A 205 14.35 7.55 0.68
C PHE A 205 14.87 7.27 -0.75
N GLU A 206 16.18 7.11 -0.91
CA GLU A 206 16.82 6.82 -2.20
C GLU A 206 16.73 5.35 -2.62
N LEU A 207 16.29 4.45 -1.72
CA LEU A 207 15.97 3.06 -2.03
C LEU A 207 14.54 2.98 -2.56
N SER A 208 14.35 3.50 -3.73
CA SER A 208 13.05 3.50 -4.39
C SER A 208 12.70 2.10 -4.90
N LEU A 209 11.44 1.69 -4.70
CA LEU A 209 10.81 0.57 -5.41
C LEU A 209 10.90 0.70 -6.95
N ILE A 210 11.37 1.86 -7.42
CA ILE A 210 11.59 2.18 -8.84
C ILE A 210 12.86 1.50 -9.41
N HIS A 211 13.66 0.90 -8.56
CA HIS A 211 14.94 0.30 -8.94
C HIS A 211 15.00 -1.23 -8.79
N ILE A 212 13.85 -1.86 -8.55
CA ILE A 212 13.70 -3.32 -8.55
C ILE A 212 13.17 -3.76 -9.91
#